data_04c835820683f3f8ffac8d49d3576ae4
#
_entry.id   04c835820683f3f8ffac8d49d3576ae4
#
_cell.length_a   1.000
_cell.length_b   1.000
_cell.length_c   1.000
_cell.angle_alpha   90.00
_cell.angle_beta   90.00
_cell.angle_gamma   90.00
#
_symmetry.space_group_name_H-M   'P 1'
#
loop_
_entity.id
_entity.type
_entity.pdbx_description
1 polymer ?
#
loop_
_entity_poly.entity_id
_entity_poly.type
_entity_poly.pdbx_seq_one_letter_code
_entity_poly.pdbx_strand_id
1 'polypeptide(L)'
;MRRWKYPLECGLTDHINRANITFFAFFPFRVIIGIGLIRIIHEWRCIFLQVGDRVFYPMHGAGVISGVESCEVLGENKEYFVLKMPMGNLKVMIPQDNVENLGLREIISRDQVEDIRTVLKDKPERVLGSWNKRFHAILERMKKGDILDVAAVMRNLSLQDRHRKISSGERRLMDLARQMLVSELVYACDKTPAEVEQWIDDQLVRKSA
;
A
#
# COMPACT_ATOMS: atom_id res chain seq x y z
N MET A 1 -12.88 8.21 -28.18
CA MET A 1 -13.76 7.11 -27.75
C MET A 1 -13.27 5.83 -28.39
N ARG A 2 -12.45 5.04 -27.71
CA ARG A 2 -12.08 3.68 -28.12
C ARG A 2 -12.43 2.74 -26.97
N ARG A 3 -13.46 1.96 -27.21
CA ARG A 3 -14.04 0.96 -26.33
C ARG A 3 -13.14 -0.28 -26.35
N TRP A 4 -12.44 -0.57 -25.25
CA TRP A 4 -11.67 -1.81 -25.11
C TRP A 4 -12.64 -2.96 -24.83
N LYS A 5 -12.65 -3.94 -25.72
CA LYS A 5 -13.32 -5.23 -25.54
C LYS A 5 -12.30 -6.20 -24.92
N TYR A 6 -12.58 -6.66 -23.71
CA TYR A 6 -11.93 -7.86 -23.18
C TYR A 6 -12.82 -9.07 -23.46
N PRO A 7 -12.28 -10.21 -23.91
CA PRO A 7 -13.04 -11.44 -24.02
C PRO A 7 -13.24 -12.04 -22.64
N LEU A 8 -14.50 -12.17 -22.24
CA LEU A 8 -14.95 -13.03 -21.17
C LEU A 8 -14.86 -14.48 -21.69
N GLU A 9 -13.86 -15.23 -21.29
CA GLU A 9 -13.92 -16.69 -21.33
C GLU A 9 -13.48 -17.26 -19.99
N CYS A 10 -14.41 -17.29 -19.05
CA CYS A 10 -14.41 -18.30 -18.00
C CYS A 10 -15.64 -19.17 -18.27
N GLY A 11 -15.37 -20.37 -18.76
CA GLY A 11 -16.40 -21.32 -19.14
C GLY A 11 -17.26 -21.74 -17.96
N LEU A 12 -18.53 -21.44 -18.06
CA LEU A 12 -19.64 -22.19 -17.48
C LEU A 12 -20.81 -22.01 -18.45
N THR A 13 -20.94 -22.88 -19.41
CA THR A 13 -22.19 -23.20 -20.11
C THR A 13 -23.08 -23.96 -19.14
N ASP A 14 -24.30 -23.56 -18.85
CA ASP A 14 -25.52 -23.89 -19.52
C ASP A 14 -26.77 -23.37 -18.77
N HIS A 15 -27.74 -22.97 -19.58
CA HIS A 15 -29.16 -22.82 -19.23
C HIS A 15 -29.59 -21.71 -18.25
N ILE A 16 -29.78 -20.49 -18.76
CA ILE A 16 -30.97 -19.71 -18.36
C ILE A 16 -31.55 -18.97 -19.58
N ASN A 17 -32.80 -19.28 -19.79
CA ASN A 17 -33.73 -18.93 -20.84
C ASN A 17 -34.04 -17.43 -20.87
N ARG A 18 -34.29 -16.90 -22.08
CA ARG A 18 -34.79 -15.55 -22.36
C ARG A 18 -36.05 -15.24 -21.59
N ALA A 19 -36.05 -14.21 -20.74
CA ALA A 19 -37.18 -13.31 -20.56
C ALA A 19 -36.79 -12.11 -19.65
N ASN A 20 -36.99 -10.90 -20.16
CA ASN A 20 -37.23 -9.64 -19.44
C ASN A 20 -36.23 -9.17 -18.38
N ILE A 21 -35.24 -8.37 -18.80
CA ILE A 21 -34.59 -7.43 -17.90
C ILE A 21 -35.21 -6.05 -18.11
N THR A 22 -36.22 -5.76 -17.32
CA THR A 22 -36.71 -4.41 -17.09
C THR A 22 -36.39 -4.07 -15.62
N PHE A 23 -35.52 -3.09 -15.42
CA PHE A 23 -35.50 -2.16 -14.30
C PHE A 23 -35.83 -2.73 -12.89
N PHE A 24 -34.83 -2.93 -12.06
CA PHE A 24 -35.01 -2.76 -10.61
C PHE A 24 -33.77 -2.12 -9.98
N ALA A 25 -33.84 -0.80 -9.85
CA ALA A 25 -33.09 -0.05 -8.87
C ALA A 25 -33.78 -0.25 -7.49
N PHE A 26 -32.99 -0.28 -6.44
CA PHE A 26 -33.43 -0.15 -5.05
C PHE A 26 -34.12 -1.36 -4.39
N PHE A 27 -33.32 -2.18 -3.71
CA PHE A 27 -33.80 -2.76 -2.43
C PHE A 27 -32.64 -3.03 -1.48
N PRO A 28 -32.67 -2.52 -0.24
CA PRO A 28 -31.68 -2.89 0.78
C PRO A 28 -32.07 -4.25 1.36
N PHE A 29 -31.37 -5.29 0.96
CA PHE A 29 -31.59 -6.61 1.54
C PHE A 29 -30.91 -6.70 2.91
N ARG A 30 -31.67 -6.39 3.93
CA ARG A 30 -31.33 -6.62 5.35
C ARG A 30 -31.54 -8.11 5.63
N VAL A 31 -30.53 -8.93 5.40
CA VAL A 31 -30.53 -10.32 5.86
C VAL A 31 -29.60 -10.41 7.06
N ILE A 32 -30.21 -10.60 8.21
CA ILE A 32 -29.57 -11.05 9.43
C ILE A 32 -29.14 -12.49 9.19
N ILE A 33 -27.86 -12.72 8.88
CA ILE A 33 -27.23 -14.04 8.95
C ILE A 33 -25.98 -13.90 9.79
N GLY A 34 -25.88 -14.79 10.77
CA GLY A 34 -24.97 -14.77 11.90
C GLY A 34 -23.49 -14.57 11.59
N ILE A 35 -22.83 -14.19 12.62
CA ILE A 35 -21.45 -13.73 12.88
C ILE A 35 -20.29 -14.49 12.17
N GLY A 36 -20.59 -15.44 11.26
CA GLY A 36 -19.58 -16.28 10.57
C GLY A 36 -19.25 -15.92 9.14
N LEU A 37 -20.04 -15.10 8.43
CA LEU A 37 -19.90 -14.89 6.98
C LEU A 37 -19.21 -13.58 6.58
N ILE A 38 -18.95 -12.67 7.52
CA ILE A 38 -18.31 -11.36 7.24
C ILE A 38 -16.82 -11.49 6.93
N ARG A 39 -16.20 -12.64 7.25
CA ARG A 39 -14.76 -12.85 7.07
C ARG A 39 -14.35 -13.30 5.65
N ILE A 40 -15.31 -13.69 4.81
CA ILE A 40 -15.04 -14.27 3.48
C ILE A 40 -15.09 -13.21 2.35
N ILE A 41 -15.71 -12.04 2.59
CA ILE A 41 -15.88 -11.01 1.55
C ILE A 41 -14.61 -10.14 1.37
N HIS A 42 -13.59 -10.31 2.21
CA HIS A 42 -12.37 -9.48 2.15
C HIS A 42 -11.29 -10.00 1.19
N GLU A 43 -11.49 -11.16 0.56
CA GLU A 43 -10.44 -11.83 -0.24
C GLU A 43 -10.58 -11.69 -1.76
N TRP A 44 -11.64 -11.09 -2.29
CA TRP A 44 -11.84 -10.95 -3.74
C TRP A 44 -11.94 -9.49 -4.19
N ARG A 45 -11.00 -8.66 -3.77
CA ARG A 45 -10.80 -7.36 -4.43
C ARG A 45 -9.88 -7.57 -5.63
N CYS A 46 -10.45 -7.90 -6.78
CA CYS A 46 -9.75 -7.65 -8.05
C CYS A 46 -9.49 -6.15 -8.12
N ILE A 47 -8.26 -5.74 -7.89
CA ILE A 47 -7.84 -4.34 -8.01
C ILE A 47 -7.77 -4.04 -9.50
N PHE A 48 -8.85 -3.48 -10.05
CA PHE A 48 -8.82 -2.91 -11.40
C PHE A 48 -8.06 -1.59 -11.34
N LEU A 49 -6.76 -1.64 -11.57
CA LEU A 49 -5.92 -0.46 -11.60
C LEU A 49 -6.11 0.32 -12.89
N GLN A 50 -6.29 1.63 -12.78
CA GLN A 50 -6.43 2.56 -13.89
C GLN A 50 -5.39 3.68 -13.81
N VAL A 51 -5.13 4.30 -14.96
CA VAL A 51 -4.30 5.51 -15.01
C VAL A 51 -4.97 6.61 -14.19
N GLY A 52 -4.23 7.19 -13.26
CA GLY A 52 -4.73 8.17 -12.29
C GLY A 52 -4.95 7.61 -10.90
N ASP A 53 -4.97 6.30 -10.71
CA ASP A 53 -5.15 5.68 -9.40
C ASP A 53 -3.93 5.93 -8.49
N ARG A 54 -4.21 6.17 -7.22
CA ARG A 54 -3.21 6.32 -6.17
C ARG A 54 -3.05 4.98 -5.47
N VAL A 55 -1.90 4.37 -5.58
CA VAL A 55 -1.63 3.02 -5.05
C VAL A 55 -0.38 3.00 -4.19
N PHE A 56 -0.40 2.13 -3.20
CA PHE A 56 0.78 1.83 -2.38
C PHE A 56 1.44 0.54 -2.88
N TYR A 57 2.73 0.60 -3.10
CA TYR A 57 3.55 -0.55 -3.46
C TYR A 57 4.54 -0.87 -2.33
N PRO A 58 4.44 -2.05 -1.68
CA PRO A 58 5.34 -2.44 -0.59
C PRO A 58 6.81 -2.25 -0.97
N MET A 59 7.63 -1.80 -0.03
CA MET A 59 9.06 -1.50 -0.20
C MET A 59 9.40 -0.32 -1.13
N HIS A 60 8.43 0.27 -1.83
CA HIS A 60 8.64 1.42 -2.73
C HIS A 60 7.88 2.66 -2.26
N GLY A 61 6.72 2.47 -1.61
CA GLY A 61 5.85 3.54 -1.14
C GLY A 61 4.67 3.80 -2.07
N ALA A 62 3.98 4.92 -1.86
CA ALA A 62 2.81 5.29 -2.63
C ALA A 62 3.16 6.14 -3.86
N GLY A 63 2.36 6.00 -4.91
CA GLY A 63 2.48 6.76 -6.15
C GLY A 63 1.18 6.81 -6.93
N VAL A 64 1.21 7.49 -8.06
CA VAL A 64 0.10 7.58 -9.02
C VAL A 64 0.45 6.80 -10.27
N ILE A 65 -0.48 6.00 -10.77
CA ILE A 65 -0.34 5.35 -12.08
C ILE A 65 -0.44 6.42 -13.16
N SER A 66 0.70 6.74 -13.78
CA SER A 66 0.80 7.80 -14.79
C SER A 66 0.51 7.32 -16.21
N GLY A 67 0.57 6.02 -16.47
CA GLY A 67 0.35 5.45 -17.78
C GLY A 67 0.61 3.96 -17.82
N VAL A 68 0.48 3.41 -19.02
CA VAL A 68 0.86 2.03 -19.37
C VAL A 68 1.91 2.10 -20.46
N GLU A 69 3.02 1.41 -20.27
CA GLU A 69 4.10 1.30 -21.24
C GLU A 69 4.29 -0.17 -21.62
N SER A 70 4.45 -0.44 -22.92
CA SER A 70 4.77 -1.78 -23.43
C SER A 70 6.29 -1.90 -23.57
N CYS A 71 6.86 -2.93 -22.97
CA CYS A 71 8.28 -3.23 -23.06
C CYS A 71 8.47 -4.67 -23.56
N GLU A 72 9.40 -4.85 -24.48
CA GLU A 72 9.86 -6.17 -24.88
C GLU A 72 10.89 -6.69 -23.87
N VAL A 73 10.54 -7.75 -23.17
CA VAL A 73 11.41 -8.43 -22.21
C VAL A 73 11.55 -9.89 -22.61
N LEU A 74 12.77 -10.34 -22.86
CA LEU A 74 13.09 -11.71 -23.29
C LEU A 74 12.33 -12.18 -24.55
N GLY A 75 12.03 -11.25 -25.49
CA GLY A 75 11.32 -11.55 -26.73
C GLY A 75 9.79 -11.57 -26.60
N GLU A 76 9.25 -11.24 -25.44
CA GLU A 76 7.82 -11.09 -25.20
C GLU A 76 7.45 -9.62 -24.94
N ASN A 77 6.41 -9.12 -25.61
CA ASN A 77 5.85 -7.80 -25.33
C ASN A 77 4.96 -7.90 -24.10
N LYS A 78 5.34 -7.18 -23.03
CA LYS A 78 4.56 -7.10 -21.77
C LYS A 78 4.15 -5.67 -21.49
N GLU A 79 2.95 -5.51 -20.96
CA GLU A 79 2.43 -4.22 -20.52
C GLU A 79 2.76 -3.97 -19.04
N TYR A 80 3.19 -2.75 -18.75
CA TYR A 80 3.58 -2.30 -17.43
C TYR A 80 2.80 -1.06 -17.04
N PHE A 81 2.27 -1.04 -15.83
CA PHE A 81 1.86 0.22 -15.21
C PHE A 81 3.08 1.03 -14.82
N VAL A 82 3.06 2.31 -15.15
CA VAL A 82 4.11 3.26 -14.76
C VAL A 82 3.65 4.01 -13.52
N LEU A 83 4.21 3.65 -12.37
CA LEU A 83 3.94 4.30 -11.10
C LEU A 83 4.91 5.47 -10.91
N LYS A 84 4.38 6.69 -10.79
CA LYS A 84 5.14 7.90 -10.50
C LYS A 84 5.08 8.22 -9.01
N MET A 85 6.25 8.30 -8.37
CA MET A 85 6.36 8.61 -6.95
C MET A 85 6.28 10.11 -6.68
N PRO A 86 5.75 10.56 -5.51
CA PRO A 86 5.63 11.98 -5.17
C PRO A 86 6.99 12.61 -4.84
N MET A 87 7.97 11.80 -4.48
CA MET A 87 9.32 12.23 -4.12
C MET A 87 10.31 11.88 -5.24
N GLY A 88 10.99 12.88 -5.79
CA GLY A 88 11.91 12.72 -6.90
C GLY A 88 11.21 12.37 -8.22
N ASN A 89 11.98 12.07 -9.24
CA ASN A 89 11.46 11.62 -10.54
C ASN A 89 11.47 10.09 -10.68
N LEU A 90 11.32 9.37 -9.57
CA LEU A 90 11.34 7.91 -9.58
C LEU A 90 10.07 7.38 -10.24
N LYS A 91 10.27 6.61 -11.31
CA LYS A 91 9.23 5.81 -11.95
C LYS A 91 9.48 4.34 -11.66
N VAL A 92 8.45 3.64 -11.27
CA VAL A 92 8.49 2.18 -11.05
C VAL A 92 7.57 1.52 -12.07
N MET A 93 8.11 0.55 -12.81
CA MET A 93 7.33 -0.22 -13.79
C MET A 93 6.83 -1.51 -13.15
N ILE A 94 5.52 -1.71 -13.17
CA ILE A 94 4.84 -2.84 -12.54
C ILE A 94 4.19 -3.68 -13.62
N PRO A 95 4.61 -4.95 -13.82
CA PRO A 95 3.98 -5.81 -14.82
C PRO A 95 2.51 -6.03 -14.49
N GLN A 96 1.63 -5.86 -15.48
CA GLN A 96 0.18 -5.99 -15.28
C GLN A 96 -0.20 -7.43 -14.87
N ASP A 97 0.49 -8.41 -15.41
CA ASP A 97 0.23 -9.83 -15.15
C ASP A 97 0.50 -10.24 -13.68
N ASN A 98 1.20 -9.42 -12.91
CA ASN A 98 1.67 -9.78 -11.57
C ASN A 98 1.17 -8.85 -10.45
N VAL A 99 0.27 -7.95 -10.75
CA VAL A 99 -0.25 -6.93 -9.82
C VAL A 99 -0.78 -7.55 -8.52
N GLU A 100 -1.53 -8.64 -8.62
CA GLU A 100 -2.14 -9.32 -7.47
C GLU A 100 -1.07 -9.91 -6.51
N ASN A 101 0.04 -10.42 -7.06
CA ASN A 101 1.11 -11.05 -6.27
C ASN A 101 2.05 -10.02 -5.62
N LEU A 102 2.05 -8.78 -6.08
CA LEU A 102 2.97 -7.74 -5.61
C LEU A 102 2.49 -7.02 -4.36
N GLY A 103 1.28 -7.33 -3.87
CA GLY A 103 0.72 -6.72 -2.66
C GLY A 103 0.40 -5.24 -2.81
N LEU A 104 0.10 -4.78 -4.04
CA LEU A 104 -0.39 -3.43 -4.25
C LEU A 104 -1.73 -3.25 -3.54
N ARG A 105 -1.92 -2.07 -2.94
CA ARG A 105 -3.19 -1.69 -2.31
C ARG A 105 -3.50 -0.21 -2.55
N GLU A 106 -4.72 0.16 -2.34
CA GLU A 106 -5.12 1.56 -2.26
C GLU A 106 -4.38 2.27 -1.11
N ILE A 107 -4.18 3.57 -1.23
CA ILE A 107 -3.64 4.39 -0.15
C ILE A 107 -4.63 4.44 1.02
N ILE A 108 -4.11 4.73 2.21
CA ILE A 108 -4.93 4.88 3.41
C ILE A 108 -5.91 6.04 3.29
N SER A 109 -7.02 5.92 4.01
CA SER A 109 -7.97 7.01 4.20
C SER A 109 -7.43 8.05 5.19
N ARG A 110 -7.99 9.25 5.16
CA ARG A 110 -7.62 10.34 6.07
C ARG A 110 -7.84 10.00 7.54
N ASP A 111 -8.83 9.17 7.84
CA ASP A 111 -9.14 8.75 9.20
C ASP A 111 -8.03 7.88 9.82
N GLN A 112 -7.38 7.04 9.00
CA GLN A 112 -6.28 6.19 9.44
C GLN A 112 -4.98 6.96 9.80
N VAL A 113 -4.89 8.25 9.45
CA VAL A 113 -3.74 9.10 9.81
C VAL A 113 -3.62 9.28 11.33
N GLU A 114 -4.74 9.29 12.06
CA GLU A 114 -4.70 9.35 13.53
C GLU A 114 -4.15 8.07 14.17
N ASP A 115 -4.38 6.92 13.55
CA ASP A 115 -3.79 5.66 13.99
C ASP A 115 -2.26 5.69 13.82
N ILE A 116 -1.78 6.20 12.67
CA ILE A 116 -0.34 6.42 12.44
C ILE A 116 0.24 7.38 13.48
N ARG A 117 -0.46 8.49 13.78
CA ARG A 117 -0.05 9.43 14.82
C ARG A 117 0.10 8.73 16.18
N THR A 118 -0.85 7.89 16.52
CA THR A 118 -0.83 7.13 17.78
C THR A 118 0.38 6.20 17.83
N VAL A 119 0.62 5.44 16.74
CA VAL A 119 1.78 4.56 16.63
C VAL A 119 3.10 5.34 16.75
N LEU A 120 3.25 6.49 16.07
CA LEU A 120 4.47 7.31 16.12
C LEU A 120 4.76 7.85 17.53
N LYS A 121 3.72 8.13 18.32
CA LYS A 121 3.83 8.61 19.70
C LYS A 121 4.01 7.51 20.74
N ASP A 122 3.79 6.26 20.38
CA ASP A 122 3.87 5.16 21.34
C ASP A 122 5.31 4.84 21.73
N LYS A 123 5.47 4.02 22.78
CA LYS A 123 6.79 3.57 23.25
C LYS A 123 7.44 2.65 22.23
N PRO A 124 8.80 2.73 22.07
CA PRO A 124 9.50 1.85 21.16
C PRO A 124 9.40 0.40 21.61
N GLU A 125 9.12 -0.48 20.66
CA GLU A 125 9.15 -1.91 20.86
C GLU A 125 10.61 -2.40 20.87
N ARG A 126 10.97 -3.23 21.83
CA ARG A 126 12.27 -3.88 21.85
C ARG A 126 12.21 -5.18 21.05
N VAL A 127 12.82 -5.20 19.88
CA VAL A 127 13.02 -6.44 19.13
C VAL A 127 14.23 -7.17 19.73
N LEU A 128 13.96 -8.29 20.41
CA LEU A 128 15.01 -9.13 21.02
C LEU A 128 15.70 -10.00 19.97
N GLY A 129 16.99 -10.26 20.18
CA GLY A 129 17.77 -11.18 19.37
C GLY A 129 19.02 -10.57 18.74
N SER A 130 19.75 -11.40 17.98
CA SER A 130 20.93 -10.98 17.22
C SER A 130 20.56 -9.93 16.16
N TRP A 131 21.56 -9.17 15.71
CA TRP A 131 21.37 -8.16 14.66
C TRP A 131 20.68 -8.74 13.41
N ASN A 132 21.13 -9.89 12.92
CA ASN A 132 20.52 -10.54 11.75
C ASN A 132 19.04 -10.86 11.97
N LYS A 133 18.67 -11.41 13.13
CA LYS A 133 17.28 -11.72 13.45
C LYS A 133 16.41 -10.45 13.46
N ARG A 134 16.91 -9.36 14.07
CA ARG A 134 16.18 -8.08 14.09
C ARG A 134 16.02 -7.50 12.69
N PHE A 135 17.10 -7.50 11.90
CA PHE A 135 17.08 -6.99 10.52
C PHE A 135 16.05 -7.72 9.67
N HIS A 136 16.05 -9.06 9.68
CA HIS A 136 15.07 -9.85 8.92
C HIS A 136 13.64 -9.64 9.43
N ALA A 137 13.43 -9.56 10.73
CA ALA A 137 12.10 -9.30 11.29
C ALA A 137 11.54 -7.94 10.85
N ILE A 138 12.37 -6.89 10.84
CA ILE A 138 11.99 -5.57 10.35
C ILE A 138 11.68 -5.62 8.85
N LEU A 139 12.53 -6.27 8.06
CA LEU A 139 12.35 -6.40 6.62
C LEU A 139 11.02 -7.11 6.28
N GLU A 140 10.70 -8.19 6.96
CA GLU A 140 9.46 -8.93 6.75
C GLU A 140 8.21 -8.11 7.16
N ARG A 141 8.30 -7.31 8.23
CA ARG A 141 7.20 -6.37 8.56
C ARG A 141 6.97 -5.35 7.45
N MET A 142 8.04 -4.78 6.89
CA MET A 142 7.94 -3.78 5.83
C MET A 142 7.41 -4.36 4.51
N LYS A 143 7.78 -5.61 4.19
CA LYS A 143 7.29 -6.32 2.99
C LYS A 143 5.77 -6.54 2.99
N LYS A 144 5.14 -6.65 4.16
CA LYS A 144 3.68 -6.77 4.28
C LYS A 144 2.94 -5.51 3.79
N GLY A 145 3.62 -4.37 3.78
CA GLY A 145 3.05 -3.11 3.31
C GLY A 145 2.01 -2.49 4.24
N ASP A 146 1.84 -3.01 5.46
CA ASP A 146 0.99 -2.37 6.47
C ASP A 146 1.63 -1.08 6.96
N ILE A 147 0.93 0.04 6.81
CA ILE A 147 1.46 1.36 7.13
C ILE A 147 1.71 1.56 8.62
N LEU A 148 0.92 0.90 9.49
CA LEU A 148 1.11 0.98 10.93
C LEU A 148 2.39 0.24 11.35
N ASP A 149 2.69 -0.90 10.72
CA ASP A 149 3.95 -1.62 10.88
C ASP A 149 5.13 -0.78 10.39
N VAL A 150 5.01 -0.11 9.25
CA VAL A 150 6.04 0.80 8.70
C VAL A 150 6.29 1.96 9.65
N ALA A 151 5.22 2.59 10.18
CA ALA A 151 5.32 3.66 11.17
C ALA A 151 6.00 3.21 12.46
N ALA A 152 5.68 2.02 12.96
CA ALA A 152 6.31 1.43 14.14
C ALA A 152 7.81 1.16 13.92
N VAL A 153 8.19 0.62 12.76
CA VAL A 153 9.59 0.40 12.36
C VAL A 153 10.36 1.73 12.33
N MET A 154 9.81 2.73 11.64
CA MET A 154 10.42 4.05 11.53
C MET A 154 10.60 4.69 12.92
N ARG A 155 9.57 4.68 13.78
CA ARG A 155 9.64 5.14 15.17
C ARG A 155 10.74 4.43 15.95
N ASN A 156 10.74 3.10 15.93
CA ASN A 156 11.70 2.30 16.72
C ASN A 156 13.15 2.60 16.32
N LEU A 157 13.44 2.63 15.03
CA LEU A 157 14.78 2.91 14.51
C LEU A 157 15.21 4.36 14.77
N SER A 158 14.31 5.34 14.59
CA SER A 158 14.58 6.74 14.86
C SER A 158 14.89 6.99 16.34
N LEU A 159 14.13 6.40 17.26
CA LEU A 159 14.39 6.52 18.69
C LEU A 159 15.66 5.77 19.09
N GLN A 160 15.95 4.62 18.49
CA GLN A 160 17.20 3.90 18.71
C GLN A 160 18.41 4.73 18.26
N ASP A 161 18.35 5.37 17.09
CA ASP A 161 19.45 6.20 16.55
C ASP A 161 19.77 7.41 17.45
N ARG A 162 18.77 7.97 18.14
CA ARG A 162 18.97 9.04 19.14
C ARG A 162 19.71 8.58 20.39
N HIS A 163 19.51 7.33 20.82
CA HIS A 163 20.16 6.78 22.02
C HIS A 163 21.52 6.17 21.72
N ARG A 164 21.65 5.53 20.57
CA ARG A 164 22.90 4.90 20.10
C ARG A 164 22.86 4.83 18.57
N LYS A 165 24.00 5.02 17.93
CA LYS A 165 24.11 4.88 16.48
C LYS A 165 23.60 3.51 16.03
N ILE A 166 22.69 3.51 15.06
CA ILE A 166 22.23 2.32 14.35
C ILE A 166 23.23 1.92 13.28
N SER A 167 23.21 0.65 12.88
CA SER A 167 24.05 0.14 11.78
C SER A 167 23.65 0.76 10.44
N SER A 168 24.55 0.69 9.45
CA SER A 168 24.24 1.18 8.09
C SER A 168 23.05 0.45 7.45
N GLY A 169 22.86 -0.85 7.75
CA GLY A 169 21.71 -1.61 7.30
C GLY A 169 20.39 -1.13 7.94
N GLU A 170 20.40 -0.92 9.26
CA GLU A 170 19.24 -0.38 9.99
C GLU A 170 18.88 1.05 9.52
N ARG A 171 19.90 1.87 9.21
CA ARG A 171 19.69 3.21 8.66
C ARG A 171 18.97 3.16 7.30
N ARG A 172 19.40 2.28 6.40
CA ARG A 172 18.71 2.08 5.11
C ARG A 172 17.26 1.65 5.29
N LEU A 173 16.96 0.77 6.26
CA LEU A 173 15.57 0.37 6.56
C LEU A 173 14.76 1.55 7.13
N MET A 174 15.38 2.36 7.99
CA MET A 174 14.74 3.57 8.54
C MET A 174 14.41 4.58 7.43
N ASP A 175 15.35 4.85 6.52
CA ASP A 175 15.17 5.77 5.41
C ASP A 175 14.08 5.26 4.46
N LEU A 176 14.06 3.95 4.18
CA LEU A 176 13.04 3.32 3.37
C LEU A 176 11.66 3.39 4.05
N ALA A 177 11.57 3.10 5.35
CA ALA A 177 10.32 3.23 6.10
C ALA A 177 9.81 4.69 6.10
N ARG A 178 10.71 5.67 6.25
CA ARG A 178 10.37 7.09 6.12
C ARG A 178 9.83 7.42 4.74
N GLN A 179 10.51 6.97 3.68
CA GLN A 179 10.06 7.18 2.30
C GLN A 179 8.66 6.59 2.05
N MET A 180 8.42 5.35 2.50
CA MET A 180 7.12 4.69 2.37
C MET A 180 6.03 5.48 3.09
N LEU A 181 6.28 5.88 4.33
CA LEU A 181 5.33 6.62 5.15
C LEU A 181 5.04 8.01 4.58
N VAL A 182 6.08 8.77 4.20
CA VAL A 182 5.93 10.11 3.62
C VAL A 182 5.16 10.04 2.31
N SER A 183 5.51 9.13 1.40
CA SER A 183 4.84 9.02 0.10
C SER A 183 3.35 8.75 0.22
N GLU A 184 2.92 7.94 1.19
CA GLU A 184 1.52 7.63 1.38
C GLU A 184 0.77 8.78 2.06
N LEU A 185 1.35 9.40 3.10
CA LEU A 185 0.74 10.52 3.80
C LEU A 185 0.61 11.78 2.93
N VAL A 186 1.51 12.00 1.97
CA VAL A 186 1.38 13.06 0.96
C VAL A 186 0.04 12.99 0.25
N TYR A 187 -0.35 11.80 -0.19
CA TYR A 187 -1.63 11.60 -0.88
C TYR A 187 -2.84 11.52 0.06
N ALA A 188 -2.68 10.93 1.24
CA ALA A 188 -3.77 10.80 2.20
C ALA A 188 -4.18 12.15 2.83
N CYS A 189 -3.21 13.07 3.01
CA CYS A 189 -3.43 14.37 3.62
C CYS A 189 -3.50 15.53 2.62
N ASP A 190 -3.21 15.29 1.33
CA ASP A 190 -3.04 16.32 0.28
C ASP A 190 -2.03 17.41 0.72
N LYS A 191 -0.87 16.98 1.24
CA LYS A 191 0.23 17.84 1.71
C LYS A 191 1.49 17.64 0.88
N THR A 192 2.40 18.59 1.00
CA THR A 192 3.73 18.47 0.39
C THR A 192 4.61 17.48 1.18
N PRO A 193 5.61 16.85 0.54
CA PRO A 193 6.55 15.97 1.23
C PRO A 193 7.22 16.63 2.44
N ALA A 194 7.63 17.90 2.31
CA ALA A 194 8.29 18.64 3.38
C ALA A 194 7.38 18.85 4.60
N GLU A 195 6.09 19.16 4.39
CA GLU A 195 5.12 19.30 5.48
C GLU A 195 4.86 17.98 6.18
N VAL A 196 4.82 16.87 5.42
CA VAL A 196 4.65 15.52 5.99
C VAL A 196 5.88 15.11 6.80
N GLU A 197 7.08 15.33 6.28
CA GLU A 197 8.33 15.05 7.00
C GLU A 197 8.39 15.81 8.33
N GLN A 198 8.09 17.11 8.30
CA GLN A 198 8.05 17.94 9.51
C GLN A 198 7.00 17.40 10.50
N TRP A 199 5.81 17.04 10.00
CA TRP A 199 4.76 16.49 10.84
C TRP A 199 5.19 15.18 11.52
N ILE A 200 5.87 14.28 10.80
CA ILE A 200 6.41 13.03 11.36
C ILE A 200 7.43 13.33 12.45
N ASP A 201 8.38 14.22 12.18
CA ASP A 201 9.42 14.57 13.13
C ASP A 201 8.83 15.19 14.41
N ASP A 202 7.81 16.03 14.30
CA ASP A 202 7.08 16.60 15.43
C ASP A 202 6.40 15.52 16.31
N GLN A 203 5.89 14.44 15.72
CA GLN A 203 5.30 13.35 16.49
C GLN A 203 6.36 12.57 17.29
N LEU A 204 7.57 12.42 16.71
CA LEU A 204 8.68 11.69 17.35
C LEU A 204 9.36 12.50 18.47
N VAL A 205 9.35 13.84 18.41
CA VAL A 205 10.03 14.70 19.39
C VAL A 205 9.26 14.83 20.71
N ARG A 206 7.95 14.75 20.70
CA ARG A 206 7.09 15.09 21.85
C ARG A 206 7.16 14.18 23.08
N LYS A 207 8.03 13.13 23.09
CA LYS A 207 8.21 12.21 24.25
C LYS A 207 9.60 12.23 24.87
N SER A 208 10.41 13.24 24.63
CA SER A 208 11.72 13.41 25.30
C SER A 208 11.66 14.34 26.53
N ALA A 209 10.46 14.65 27.01
CA ALA A 209 10.25 15.46 28.22
C ALA A 209 9.72 14.60 29.36
#